data_7e981d2b687c32b60bab3bfc6879c16d
#
_entry.id   7e981d2b687c32b60bab3bfc6879c16d
#
_cell.length_a   1.000
_cell.length_b   1.000
_cell.length_c   1.000
_cell.angle_alpha   90.00
_cell.angle_beta   90.00
_cell.angle_gamma   90.00
#
_symmetry.space_group_name_H-M   'P 1'
#
loop_
_entity.id
_entity.type
_entity.pdbx_description
1 polymer ?
#
loop_
_entity_poly.entity_id
_entity_poly.type
_entity_poly.pdbx_seq_one_letter_code
_entity_poly.pdbx_strand_id
1 'polypeptide(L)'
;MSEVINIKELNERIERESVFVDTLRNEMGKVIVGQSHLVDTLLIGLLSNGHILLEGVPGLAKTLAITTLAKAVDACFSRIQFTPDLLPADLIGTLIYSQKNEDFVVRKGPIFANFVLADEINRSPAKVQSALLEAMQERQVTIGDNTYPLPQPFLVLATQNPLEQEGTYPLPEAQVDRFMPVSYTHLTLPTILRVEIS
;
A
#
# COMPACT_ATOMS: atom_id res chain seq x y z
N MET A 1 17.64 -11.03 -32.30
CA MET A 1 17.34 -12.47 -32.19
C MET A 1 16.40 -12.62 -31.05
N SER A 2 15.13 -12.91 -31.34
CA SER A 2 14.11 -13.17 -30.28
C SER A 2 14.40 -14.55 -29.73
N GLU A 3 14.76 -14.63 -28.44
CA GLU A 3 14.79 -15.91 -27.71
C GLU A 3 13.40 -16.53 -27.79
N VAL A 4 13.33 -17.72 -28.38
CA VAL A 4 12.13 -18.54 -28.36
C VAL A 4 11.98 -19.04 -26.92
N ILE A 5 11.12 -18.40 -26.15
CA ILE A 5 10.83 -18.79 -24.76
C ILE A 5 10.23 -20.19 -24.79
N ASN A 6 10.94 -21.16 -24.25
CA ASN A 6 10.41 -22.51 -24.08
C ASN A 6 9.36 -22.48 -22.97
N ILE A 7 8.08 -22.52 -23.37
CA ILE A 7 6.91 -22.44 -22.45
C ILE A 7 7.00 -23.52 -21.36
N LYS A 8 7.49 -24.71 -21.66
CA LYS A 8 7.62 -25.79 -20.68
C LYS A 8 8.65 -25.44 -19.60
N GLU A 9 9.80 -24.95 -19.99
CA GLU A 9 10.87 -24.54 -19.08
C GLU A 9 10.43 -23.32 -18.21
N LEU A 10 9.70 -22.38 -18.83
CA LEU A 10 9.11 -21.26 -18.11
C LEU A 10 8.09 -21.73 -17.05
N ASN A 11 7.22 -22.65 -17.38
CA ASN A 11 6.24 -23.20 -16.44
C ASN A 11 6.92 -23.94 -15.27
N GLU A 12 7.92 -24.79 -15.55
CA GLU A 12 8.69 -25.47 -14.52
C GLU A 12 9.43 -24.50 -13.59
N ARG A 13 9.89 -23.37 -14.13
CA ARG A 13 10.50 -22.29 -13.36
C ARG A 13 9.47 -21.58 -12.48
N ILE A 14 8.30 -21.23 -13.04
CA ILE A 14 7.21 -20.59 -12.31
C ILE A 14 6.76 -21.49 -11.15
N GLU A 15 6.55 -22.78 -11.39
CA GLU A 15 6.14 -23.74 -10.35
C GLU A 15 7.15 -23.80 -9.20
N ARG A 16 8.44 -23.82 -9.49
CA ARG A 16 9.50 -23.81 -8.45
C ARG A 16 9.56 -22.50 -7.68
N GLU A 17 9.46 -21.39 -8.40
CA GLU A 17 9.57 -20.04 -7.80
C GLU A 17 8.29 -19.61 -7.10
N SER A 18 7.13 -20.20 -7.38
CA SER A 18 5.85 -19.85 -6.74
C SER A 18 5.62 -20.47 -5.35
N VAL A 19 6.42 -21.44 -4.94
CA VAL A 19 6.24 -22.13 -3.63
C VAL A 19 6.21 -21.15 -2.45
N PHE A 20 7.01 -20.07 -2.50
CA PHE A 20 6.99 -19.06 -1.44
C PHE A 20 5.68 -18.28 -1.40
N VAL A 21 4.97 -18.12 -2.52
CA VAL A 21 3.67 -17.42 -2.60
C VAL A 21 2.62 -18.22 -1.85
N ASP A 22 2.60 -19.54 -2.03
CA ASP A 22 1.69 -20.42 -1.31
C ASP A 22 2.00 -20.41 0.19
N THR A 23 3.27 -20.36 0.55
CA THR A 23 3.70 -20.21 1.94
C THR A 23 3.20 -18.91 2.54
N LEU A 24 3.38 -17.78 1.85
CA LEU A 24 2.88 -16.47 2.29
C LEU A 24 1.36 -16.44 2.41
N ARG A 25 0.65 -16.98 1.41
CA ARG A 25 -0.82 -17.10 1.43
C ARG A 25 -1.30 -17.90 2.64
N ASN A 26 -0.66 -19.03 2.94
CA ASN A 26 -0.98 -19.86 4.08
C ASN A 26 -0.71 -19.15 5.41
N GLU A 27 0.42 -18.46 5.55
CA GLU A 27 0.75 -17.68 6.75
C GLU A 27 -0.25 -16.54 6.97
N MET A 28 -0.58 -15.80 5.91
CA MET A 28 -1.59 -14.74 5.98
C MET A 28 -2.97 -15.30 6.30
N GLY A 29 -3.34 -16.46 5.75
CA GLY A 29 -4.61 -17.15 5.99
C GLY A 29 -4.84 -17.59 7.44
N LYS A 30 -3.78 -17.76 8.24
CA LYS A 30 -3.89 -18.03 9.69
C LYS A 30 -4.44 -16.84 10.48
N VAL A 31 -4.25 -15.60 9.95
CA VAL A 31 -4.61 -14.35 10.61
C VAL A 31 -5.83 -13.72 9.94
N ILE A 32 -5.88 -13.77 8.61
CA ILE A 32 -6.90 -13.11 7.79
C ILE A 32 -7.93 -14.16 7.36
N VAL A 33 -9.04 -14.23 8.07
CA VAL A 33 -10.12 -15.17 7.78
C VAL A 33 -11.20 -14.52 6.91
N GLY A 34 -11.63 -15.21 5.86
CA GLY A 34 -12.77 -14.77 5.01
C GLY A 34 -12.45 -13.66 4.00
N GLN A 35 -11.18 -13.26 3.85
CA GLN A 35 -10.75 -12.20 2.91
C GLN A 35 -9.64 -12.69 1.96
N SER A 36 -9.82 -13.86 1.36
CA SER A 36 -8.84 -14.45 0.44
C SER A 36 -8.51 -13.51 -0.73
N HIS A 37 -9.52 -12.82 -1.25
CA HIS A 37 -9.33 -11.86 -2.34
C HIS A 37 -8.39 -10.70 -1.97
N LEU A 38 -8.49 -10.16 -0.74
CA LEU A 38 -7.57 -9.12 -0.27
C LEU A 38 -6.14 -9.67 -0.16
N VAL A 39 -5.98 -10.89 0.36
CA VAL A 39 -4.67 -11.56 0.44
C VAL A 39 -4.09 -11.75 -0.95
N ASP A 40 -4.85 -12.28 -1.89
CA ASP A 40 -4.41 -12.49 -3.27
C ASP A 40 -4.02 -11.17 -3.95
N THR A 41 -4.80 -10.11 -3.75
CA THR A 41 -4.50 -8.78 -4.27
C THR A 41 -3.19 -8.22 -3.71
N LEU A 42 -2.94 -8.38 -2.41
CA LEU A 42 -1.68 -7.94 -1.79
C LEU A 42 -0.48 -8.71 -2.36
N LEU A 43 -0.62 -10.03 -2.56
CA LEU A 43 0.42 -10.87 -3.16
C LEU A 43 0.67 -10.47 -4.63
N ILE A 44 -0.38 -10.24 -5.41
CA ILE A 44 -0.25 -9.76 -6.79
C ILE A 44 0.45 -8.40 -6.82
N GLY A 45 0.06 -7.45 -5.97
CA GLY A 45 0.71 -6.15 -5.87
C GLY A 45 2.20 -6.26 -5.53
N LEU A 46 2.55 -7.15 -4.60
CA LEU A 46 3.94 -7.42 -4.23
C LEU A 46 4.74 -8.00 -5.41
N LEU A 47 4.21 -9.02 -6.09
CA LEU A 47 4.88 -9.73 -7.19
C LEU A 47 5.02 -8.86 -8.44
N SER A 48 4.02 -8.03 -8.73
CA SER A 48 4.05 -7.11 -9.87
C SER A 48 4.83 -5.83 -9.60
N ASN A 49 5.37 -5.67 -8.38
CA ASN A 49 5.99 -4.43 -7.91
C ASN A 49 5.06 -3.20 -8.11
N GLY A 50 3.76 -3.44 -7.98
CA GLY A 50 2.71 -2.44 -8.15
C GLY A 50 2.22 -1.85 -6.84
N HIS A 51 1.28 -0.91 -6.93
CA HIS A 51 0.59 -0.30 -5.80
C HIS A 51 -0.90 -0.61 -5.89
N ILE A 52 -1.60 -0.58 -4.77
CA ILE A 52 -2.99 -1.03 -4.67
C ILE A 52 -3.86 0.10 -4.15
N LEU A 53 -5.01 0.33 -4.79
CA LEU A 53 -6.05 1.22 -4.32
C LEU A 53 -7.26 0.39 -3.91
N LEU A 54 -7.64 0.47 -2.64
CA LEU A 54 -8.84 -0.15 -2.11
C LEU A 54 -9.95 0.88 -1.94
N GLU A 55 -11.03 0.70 -2.66
CA GLU A 55 -12.25 1.46 -2.48
C GLU A 55 -13.21 0.70 -1.58
N GLY A 56 -13.71 1.33 -0.52
CA GLY A 56 -14.71 0.69 0.34
C GLY A 56 -14.76 1.22 1.76
N VAL A 57 -15.74 0.72 2.49
CA VAL A 57 -16.08 1.15 3.86
C VAL A 57 -14.92 0.90 4.84
N PRO A 58 -14.70 1.75 5.83
CA PRO A 58 -13.71 1.52 6.90
C PRO A 58 -14.04 0.24 7.69
N GLY A 59 -13.00 -0.41 8.25
CA GLY A 59 -13.19 -1.58 9.14
C GLY A 59 -12.89 -2.95 8.52
N LEU A 60 -12.37 -3.02 7.29
CA LEU A 60 -12.16 -4.26 6.53
C LEU A 60 -10.84 -5.01 6.82
N ALA A 61 -10.30 -4.91 8.02
CA ALA A 61 -9.01 -5.53 8.37
C ALA A 61 -7.84 -5.17 7.44
N LYS A 62 -7.93 -4.06 6.68
CA LYS A 62 -6.91 -3.60 5.72
C LYS A 62 -5.55 -3.45 6.39
N THR A 63 -5.53 -2.77 7.54
CA THR A 63 -4.31 -2.59 8.34
C THR A 63 -3.75 -3.93 8.81
N LEU A 64 -4.61 -4.86 9.25
CA LEU A 64 -4.18 -6.18 9.68
C LEU A 64 -3.58 -6.97 8.52
N ALA A 65 -4.16 -6.91 7.33
CA ALA A 65 -3.69 -7.63 6.16
C ALA A 65 -2.29 -7.17 5.72
N ILE A 66 -2.08 -5.86 5.55
CA ILE A 66 -0.78 -5.33 5.13
C ILE A 66 0.30 -5.49 6.22
N THR A 67 -0.05 -5.36 7.50
CA THR A 67 0.91 -5.61 8.60
C THR A 67 1.26 -7.08 8.72
N THR A 68 0.32 -7.99 8.44
CA THR A 68 0.58 -9.43 8.42
C THR A 68 1.53 -9.77 7.28
N LEU A 69 1.30 -9.23 6.08
CA LEU A 69 2.22 -9.39 4.95
C LEU A 69 3.61 -8.86 5.28
N ALA A 70 3.70 -7.64 5.83
CA ALA A 70 4.97 -7.02 6.20
C ALA A 70 5.78 -7.90 7.18
N LYS A 71 5.10 -8.45 8.19
CA LYS A 71 5.71 -9.39 9.15
C LYS A 71 6.14 -10.71 8.52
N ALA A 72 5.35 -11.24 7.59
CA ALA A 72 5.64 -12.51 6.92
C ALA A 72 6.89 -12.45 6.04
N VAL A 73 7.23 -11.25 5.52
CA VAL A 73 8.43 -11.02 4.69
C VAL A 73 9.53 -10.23 5.41
N ASP A 74 9.41 -10.05 6.73
CA ASP A 74 10.36 -9.30 7.57
C ASP A 74 10.65 -7.87 7.04
N ALA A 75 9.60 -7.15 6.67
CA ALA A 75 9.68 -5.83 6.06
C ALA A 75 9.13 -4.73 6.98
N CYS A 76 9.67 -3.50 6.82
CA CYS A 76 9.19 -2.34 7.55
C CYS A 76 7.80 -1.92 7.07
N PHE A 77 6.92 -1.61 8.03
CA PHE A 77 5.56 -1.12 7.79
C PHE A 77 5.38 0.28 8.36
N SER A 78 4.65 1.12 7.63
CA SER A 78 4.20 2.44 8.08
C SER A 78 2.74 2.66 7.74
N ARG A 79 1.99 3.30 8.64
CA ARG A 79 0.62 3.77 8.39
C ARG A 79 0.60 5.28 8.38
N ILE A 80 -0.03 5.86 7.39
CA ILE A 80 -0.20 7.30 7.21
C ILE A 80 -1.70 7.55 7.08
N GLN A 81 -2.27 8.27 8.04
CA GLN A 81 -3.65 8.74 7.97
C GLN A 81 -3.67 10.04 7.20
N PHE A 82 -4.37 10.09 6.09
CA PHE A 82 -4.51 11.29 5.29
C PHE A 82 -5.60 12.18 5.88
N THR A 83 -5.27 13.45 6.11
CA THR A 83 -6.14 14.47 6.71
C THR A 83 -6.04 15.77 5.93
N PRO A 84 -7.04 16.69 6.04
CA PRO A 84 -7.02 17.95 5.30
C PRO A 84 -5.84 18.87 5.63
N ASP A 85 -5.24 18.72 6.79
CA ASP A 85 -4.11 19.51 7.31
C ASP A 85 -2.73 18.88 7.03
N LEU A 86 -2.70 17.66 6.47
CA LEU A 86 -1.44 16.97 6.15
C LEU A 86 -0.65 17.76 5.10
N LEU A 87 0.66 17.85 5.30
CA LEU A 87 1.59 18.48 4.37
C LEU A 87 2.47 17.45 3.66
N PRO A 88 2.98 17.73 2.46
CA PRO A 88 3.93 16.86 1.78
C PRO A 88 5.16 16.51 2.65
N ALA A 89 5.66 17.47 3.43
CA ALA A 89 6.79 17.27 4.34
C ALA A 89 6.51 16.25 5.44
N ASP A 90 5.25 16.11 5.89
CA ASP A 90 4.86 15.10 6.87
C ASP A 90 4.95 13.68 6.30
N LEU A 91 4.79 13.55 4.99
CA LEU A 91 4.87 12.30 4.24
C LEU A 91 6.31 11.92 3.91
N ILE A 92 7.04 12.83 3.24
CA ILE A 92 8.38 12.56 2.69
C ILE A 92 9.50 12.89 3.68
N GLY A 93 9.24 13.77 4.65
CA GLY A 93 10.24 14.27 5.57
C GLY A 93 10.73 15.69 5.23
N THR A 94 11.62 16.20 6.05
CA THR A 94 12.10 17.58 5.98
C THR A 94 13.52 17.72 6.50
N LEU A 95 14.12 18.88 6.21
CA LEU A 95 15.36 19.31 6.86
C LEU A 95 15.03 19.95 8.21
N ILE A 96 15.73 19.53 9.26
CA ILE A 96 15.65 20.15 10.58
C ILE A 96 17.03 20.66 10.99
N TYR A 97 17.08 21.86 11.57
CA TYR A 97 18.33 22.39 12.11
C TYR A 97 18.70 21.67 13.41
N SER A 98 19.87 21.06 13.43
CA SER A 98 20.43 20.39 14.62
C SER A 98 21.36 21.34 15.34
N GLN A 99 20.96 21.83 16.50
CA GLN A 99 21.82 22.69 17.35
C GLN A 99 23.11 21.97 17.77
N LYS A 100 23.08 20.65 17.91
CA LYS A 100 24.23 19.84 18.30
C LYS A 100 25.32 19.80 17.22
N ASN A 101 24.90 19.77 15.95
CA ASN A 101 25.80 19.65 14.81
C ASN A 101 26.03 21.00 14.12
N GLU A 102 25.29 22.04 14.55
CA GLU A 102 25.23 23.37 13.89
C GLU A 102 24.95 23.30 12.40
N ASP A 103 24.15 22.29 11.98
CA ASP A 103 23.87 21.99 10.57
C ASP A 103 22.45 21.45 10.40
N PHE A 104 21.98 21.43 9.13
CA PHE A 104 20.71 20.83 8.77
C PHE A 104 20.84 19.32 8.60
N VAL A 105 19.99 18.59 9.28
CA VAL A 105 19.91 17.15 9.19
C VAL A 105 18.57 16.72 8.57
N VAL A 106 18.60 15.68 7.75
CA VAL A 106 17.40 15.14 7.14
C VAL A 106 16.64 14.30 8.17
N ARG A 107 15.38 14.66 8.38
CA ARG A 107 14.41 13.81 9.08
C ARG A 107 13.52 13.14 8.05
N LYS A 108 13.75 11.85 7.80
CA LYS A 108 12.94 11.05 6.87
C LYS A 108 11.52 10.91 7.39
N GLY A 109 10.55 11.01 6.47
CA GLY A 109 9.13 10.83 6.75
C GLY A 109 8.71 9.35 6.76
N PRO A 110 7.43 9.09 7.08
CA PRO A 110 6.89 7.73 7.18
C PRO A 110 6.86 6.95 5.87
N ILE A 111 7.05 7.60 4.73
CA ILE A 111 7.11 6.95 3.40
C ILE A 111 8.35 6.04 3.25
N PHE A 112 9.38 6.22 4.09
CA PHE A 112 10.58 5.39 4.07
C PHE A 112 10.37 4.03 4.76
N ALA A 113 9.35 3.31 4.32
CA ALA A 113 9.03 1.95 4.72
C ALA A 113 8.79 1.09 3.48
N ASN A 114 8.95 -0.23 3.60
CA ASN A 114 8.69 -1.16 2.51
C ASN A 114 7.20 -1.24 2.17
N PHE A 115 6.35 -1.28 3.20
CA PHE A 115 4.90 -1.32 3.05
C PHE A 115 4.29 -0.10 3.71
N VAL A 116 3.54 0.68 2.93
CA VAL A 116 2.88 1.89 3.39
C VAL A 116 1.37 1.73 3.22
N LEU A 117 0.63 1.89 4.32
CA LEU A 117 -0.82 2.06 4.28
C LEU A 117 -1.13 3.56 4.25
N ALA A 118 -1.56 4.05 3.09
CA ALA A 118 -2.07 5.40 2.90
C ALA A 118 -3.59 5.40 3.11
N ASP A 119 -4.01 5.69 4.36
CA ASP A 119 -5.41 5.55 4.76
C ASP A 119 -6.19 6.82 4.46
N GLU A 120 -7.32 6.68 3.75
CA GLU A 120 -8.22 7.76 3.34
C GLU A 120 -7.52 8.84 2.48
N ILE A 121 -6.79 8.41 1.43
CA ILE A 121 -5.98 9.30 0.57
C ILE A 121 -6.79 10.49 0.01
N ASN A 122 -8.09 10.31 -0.23
CA ASN A 122 -8.98 11.35 -0.73
C ASN A 122 -9.34 12.43 0.30
N ARG A 123 -8.91 12.31 1.56
CA ARG A 123 -9.08 13.36 2.59
C ARG A 123 -8.00 14.44 2.60
N SER A 124 -6.89 14.21 1.93
CA SER A 124 -5.81 15.20 1.90
C SER A 124 -5.83 16.07 0.64
N PRO A 125 -5.24 17.28 0.72
CA PRO A 125 -5.10 18.16 -0.44
C PRO A 125 -4.32 17.49 -1.59
N ALA A 126 -4.61 17.91 -2.84
CA ALA A 126 -3.99 17.37 -4.05
C ALA A 126 -2.45 17.39 -4.04
N LYS A 127 -1.83 18.37 -3.33
CA LYS A 127 -0.37 18.44 -3.20
C LYS A 127 0.23 17.25 -2.46
N VAL A 128 -0.47 16.76 -1.41
CA VAL A 128 -0.02 15.59 -0.62
C VAL A 128 -0.22 14.32 -1.42
N GLN A 129 -1.38 14.19 -2.09
CA GLN A 129 -1.65 13.07 -2.99
C GLN A 129 -0.57 13.00 -4.08
N SER A 130 -0.24 14.13 -4.72
CA SER A 130 0.80 14.20 -5.75
C SER A 130 2.18 13.78 -5.23
N ALA A 131 2.55 14.17 -4.00
CA ALA A 131 3.81 13.77 -3.39
C ALA A 131 3.89 12.25 -3.17
N LEU A 132 2.78 11.62 -2.74
CA LEU A 132 2.73 10.15 -2.62
C LEU A 132 2.86 9.48 -3.99
N LEU A 133 2.11 9.95 -4.98
CA LEU A 133 2.08 9.37 -6.33
C LEU A 133 3.42 9.53 -7.05
N GLU A 134 4.12 10.64 -6.85
CA GLU A 134 5.48 10.84 -7.35
C GLU A 134 6.45 9.84 -6.70
N ALA A 135 6.41 9.71 -5.38
CA ALA A 135 7.24 8.75 -4.67
C ALA A 135 6.97 7.29 -5.08
N MET A 136 5.71 6.94 -5.39
CA MET A 136 5.34 5.62 -5.91
C MET A 136 5.94 5.38 -7.29
N GLN A 137 5.91 6.37 -8.15
CA GLN A 137 6.40 6.27 -9.53
C GLN A 137 7.92 6.27 -9.59
N GLU A 138 8.56 7.22 -8.93
CA GLU A 138 10.01 7.44 -8.99
C GLU A 138 10.81 6.52 -8.07
N ARG A 139 10.15 5.87 -7.10
CA ARG A 139 10.80 5.03 -6.06
C ARG A 139 11.88 5.77 -5.26
N GLN A 140 11.78 7.08 -5.22
CA GLN A 140 12.68 7.99 -4.53
C GLN A 140 11.95 9.28 -4.16
N VAL A 141 12.50 10.02 -3.21
CA VAL A 141 12.01 11.34 -2.81
C VAL A 141 13.16 12.32 -2.65
N THR A 142 12.92 13.60 -2.96
CA THR A 142 13.90 14.67 -2.78
C THR A 142 13.56 15.46 -1.52
N ILE A 143 14.55 15.61 -0.64
CA ILE A 143 14.45 16.42 0.59
C ILE A 143 15.60 17.41 0.59
N GLY A 144 15.28 18.71 0.51
CA GLY A 144 16.28 19.74 0.24
C GLY A 144 16.94 19.53 -1.12
N ASP A 145 18.27 19.47 -1.14
CA ASP A 145 19.05 19.31 -2.36
C ASP A 145 19.41 17.83 -2.68
N ASN A 146 18.95 16.89 -1.84
CA ASN A 146 19.33 15.50 -1.96
C ASN A 146 18.15 14.58 -2.28
N THR A 147 18.38 13.60 -3.15
CA THR A 147 17.42 12.55 -3.49
C THR A 147 17.76 11.26 -2.75
N TYR A 148 16.74 10.66 -2.16
CA TYR A 148 16.84 9.45 -1.34
C TYR A 148 15.99 8.34 -1.93
N PRO A 149 16.57 7.17 -2.26
CA PRO A 149 15.80 6.03 -2.72
C PRO A 149 14.91 5.48 -1.60
N LEU A 150 13.74 4.98 -1.98
CA LEU A 150 12.86 4.26 -1.08
C LEU A 150 13.30 2.79 -0.94
N PRO A 151 13.01 2.15 0.20
CA PRO A 151 13.39 0.74 0.41
C PRO A 151 12.68 -0.18 -0.58
N GLN A 152 13.32 -1.30 -0.93
CA GLN A 152 12.75 -2.33 -1.80
C GLN A 152 12.48 -3.61 -1.00
N PRO A 153 11.36 -4.31 -1.24
CA PRO A 153 10.23 -3.90 -2.09
C PRO A 153 9.50 -2.69 -1.53
N PHE A 154 8.86 -1.88 -2.38
CA PHE A 154 8.05 -0.74 -1.97
C PHE A 154 6.64 -0.88 -2.50
N LEU A 155 5.69 -1.12 -1.60
CA LEU A 155 4.27 -1.28 -1.90
C LEU A 155 3.43 -0.30 -1.10
N VAL A 156 2.62 0.48 -1.79
CA VAL A 156 1.60 1.35 -1.18
C VAL A 156 0.24 0.69 -1.33
N LEU A 157 -0.43 0.52 -0.19
CA LEU A 157 -1.85 0.20 -0.12
C LEU A 157 -2.59 1.48 0.23
N ALA A 158 -3.18 2.13 -0.76
CA ALA A 158 -4.01 3.31 -0.54
C ALA A 158 -5.47 2.89 -0.31
N THR A 159 -6.18 3.62 0.56
CA THR A 159 -7.61 3.45 0.75
C THR A 159 -8.34 4.75 0.43
N GLN A 160 -9.54 4.64 -0.12
CA GLN A 160 -10.47 5.75 -0.21
C GLN A 160 -11.87 5.32 0.20
N ASN A 161 -12.58 6.24 0.84
CA ASN A 161 -13.98 6.04 1.20
C ASN A 161 -14.86 6.77 0.18
N PRO A 162 -15.57 6.06 -0.69
CA PRO A 162 -16.41 6.69 -1.71
C PRO A 162 -17.70 7.30 -1.15
N LEU A 163 -18.09 6.95 0.09
CA LEU A 163 -19.34 7.42 0.70
C LEU A 163 -19.22 8.80 1.35
N GLU A 164 -18.03 9.18 1.79
CA GLU A 164 -17.77 10.50 2.36
C GLU A 164 -17.45 11.50 1.24
N GLN A 165 -18.41 12.39 0.94
CA GLN A 165 -18.24 13.43 -0.07
C GLN A 165 -17.82 14.78 0.52
N GLU A 166 -18.13 15.07 1.79
CA GLU A 166 -17.73 16.31 2.44
C GLU A 166 -16.26 16.30 2.83
N GLY A 167 -15.52 17.35 2.42
CA GLY A 167 -14.10 17.51 2.76
C GLY A 167 -13.16 16.53 2.05
N THR A 168 -13.59 15.95 0.92
CA THR A 168 -12.77 15.04 0.12
C THR A 168 -12.26 15.69 -1.17
N TYR A 169 -11.08 15.24 -1.59
CA TYR A 169 -10.42 15.63 -2.83
C TYR A 169 -10.28 14.36 -3.68
N PRO A 170 -11.21 14.09 -4.61
CA PRO A 170 -11.15 12.88 -5.41
C PRO A 170 -9.85 12.83 -6.24
N LEU A 171 -9.29 11.63 -6.35
CA LEU A 171 -8.14 11.39 -7.23
C LEU A 171 -8.59 11.55 -8.68
N PRO A 172 -7.89 12.34 -9.50
CA PRO A 172 -8.12 12.36 -10.95
C PRO A 172 -7.91 10.96 -11.55
N GLU A 173 -8.67 10.61 -12.58
CA GLU A 173 -8.62 9.30 -13.24
C GLU A 173 -7.19 8.89 -13.66
N ALA A 174 -6.44 9.82 -14.25
CA ALA A 174 -5.03 9.61 -14.61
C ALA A 174 -4.09 9.31 -13.42
N GLN A 175 -4.51 9.59 -12.19
CA GLN A 175 -3.78 9.26 -10.97
C GLN A 175 -4.21 7.89 -10.42
N VAL A 176 -5.46 7.51 -10.62
CA VAL A 176 -5.98 6.17 -10.26
C VAL A 176 -5.29 5.09 -11.09
N ASP A 177 -4.98 5.36 -12.36
CA ASP A 177 -4.27 4.44 -13.26
C ASP A 177 -2.87 4.00 -12.76
N ARG A 178 -2.31 4.70 -11.78
CA ARG A 178 -1.03 4.32 -11.15
C ARG A 178 -1.17 3.21 -10.11
N PHE A 179 -2.38 2.90 -9.74
CA PHE A 179 -2.70 1.80 -8.84
C PHE A 179 -3.26 0.63 -9.63
N MET A 180 -3.12 -0.55 -9.06
CA MET A 180 -3.95 -1.69 -9.44
C MET A 180 -5.30 -1.49 -8.75
N PRO A 181 -6.38 -1.16 -9.48
CA PRO A 181 -7.67 -0.88 -8.86
C PRO A 181 -8.27 -2.17 -8.30
N VAL A 182 -8.66 -2.13 -7.04
CA VAL A 182 -9.46 -3.17 -6.41
C VAL A 182 -10.65 -2.51 -5.75
N SER A 183 -11.80 -2.65 -6.38
CA SER A 183 -13.06 -2.17 -5.84
C SER A 183 -13.65 -3.22 -4.90
N TYR A 184 -13.81 -2.87 -3.62
CA TYR A 184 -14.58 -3.65 -2.66
C TYR A 184 -15.93 -2.96 -2.44
N THR A 185 -16.92 -3.38 -3.19
CA THR A 185 -18.26 -2.79 -3.07
C THR A 185 -19.10 -3.41 -1.95
N HIS A 186 -18.77 -4.62 -1.48
CA HIS A 186 -19.58 -5.27 -0.42
C HIS A 186 -18.76 -6.23 0.43
N LEU A 187 -18.86 -6.03 1.76
CA LEU A 187 -18.84 -7.14 2.68
C LEU A 187 -20.21 -7.83 2.57
N THR A 188 -20.27 -9.00 2.00
CA THR A 188 -21.29 -9.94 2.42
C THR A 188 -20.90 -10.34 3.83
N LEU A 189 -21.49 -9.67 4.83
CA LEU A 189 -21.53 -10.23 6.17
C LEU A 189 -22.13 -11.63 6.00
N PRO A 190 -21.48 -12.69 6.55
CA PRO A 190 -22.16 -13.98 6.66
C PRO A 190 -23.48 -13.68 7.34
N THR A 191 -24.58 -14.09 6.72
CA THR A 191 -25.93 -13.95 7.22
C THR A 191 -25.92 -14.37 8.69
N ILE A 192 -26.06 -13.42 9.60
CA ILE A 192 -26.25 -13.74 11.00
C ILE A 192 -27.55 -14.54 11.04
N LEU A 193 -27.41 -15.84 11.27
CA LEU A 193 -28.54 -16.69 11.59
C LEU A 193 -29.32 -16.01 12.71
N ARG A 194 -30.50 -15.52 12.40
CA ARG A 194 -31.47 -15.10 13.39
C ARG A 194 -31.74 -16.32 14.26
N VAL A 195 -31.15 -16.34 15.44
CA VAL A 195 -31.59 -17.25 16.49
C VAL A 195 -32.90 -16.68 16.97
N GLU A 196 -34.01 -17.25 16.53
CA GLU A 196 -35.30 -17.05 17.14
C GLU A 196 -35.24 -17.74 18.51
N ILE A 197 -35.17 -16.97 19.56
CA ILE A 197 -35.36 -17.46 20.93
C ILE A 197 -36.88 -17.57 21.13
N SER A 198 -37.35 -18.81 21.18
CA SER A 198 -38.71 -19.15 21.64
C SER A 198 -38.82 -19.02 23.14
#